data_9263ebd0e77733e768c1505fe7e343a7
#
_entry.id   9263ebd0e77733e768c1505fe7e343a7
#
_cell.length_a   1.000
_cell.length_b   1.000
_cell.length_c   1.000
_cell.angle_alpha   90.00
_cell.angle_beta   90.00
_cell.angle_gamma   90.00
#
_symmetry.space_group_name_H-M   'P 1'
#
loop_
_entity.id
_entity.type
_entity.pdbx_description
1 polymer ?
#
loop_
_entity_poly.entity_id
_entity_poly.type
_entity_poly.pdbx_seq_one_letter_code
_entity_poly.pdbx_strand_id
1 'polypeptide(L)'
;VNTVLACCKHFAAYGAAEAGRDYNTSELSQNTLMNYYMPPYLAAKEAGVATFMASFNEINGVPSTGNKWLMTDLLRKDWGFKGFVVTDYTGINEMVAHSIVRNDKEAGELAANAGIDMDMTGGIYSQYLVQSVKEGKVSEENIDRAVASILEMKFLLGLFDDPYRYLDNEREKNTIMKPEFLQEARETSARSIVLLKNDNNFFPISKDKNITVALIGPMVKDKINQNGEWAGRGEREESISLFEGLTEKYAGTNVKFIYAEGCDLLTDDSSKFAEAIATARRADIVLAAMGEDFNWSGEAACRTDLKLLSLIHISEPTRP
;
A
#
# COMPACT_ATOMS: atom_id res chain seq x y z
N VAL A 1 -1.21 -19.00 20.80
CA VAL A 1 -0.90 -17.92 19.86
C VAL A 1 -0.33 -16.77 20.66
N ASN A 2 0.83 -16.25 20.26
CA ASN A 2 1.53 -15.16 20.96
C ASN A 2 1.62 -13.89 20.11
N THR A 3 0.86 -13.83 19.03
CA THR A 3 0.91 -12.75 18.03
C THR A 3 -0.51 -12.38 17.58
N VAL A 4 -0.61 -11.32 16.79
CA VAL A 4 -1.86 -10.95 16.10
C VAL A 4 -2.19 -11.94 14.99
N LEU A 5 -3.45 -11.98 14.57
CA LEU A 5 -3.88 -12.75 13.40
C LEU A 5 -3.39 -12.06 12.12
N ALA A 6 -2.82 -12.83 11.21
CA ALA A 6 -2.50 -12.35 9.88
C ALA A 6 -3.76 -12.30 9.01
N CYS A 7 -3.86 -11.26 8.18
CA CYS A 7 -4.93 -11.09 7.20
C CYS A 7 -4.36 -11.12 5.79
N CYS A 8 -4.79 -12.07 4.97
CA CYS A 8 -4.41 -12.11 3.56
C CYS A 8 -5.33 -11.19 2.74
N LYS A 9 -4.75 -10.24 1.99
CA LYS A 9 -5.53 -9.23 1.28
C LYS A 9 -4.89 -8.80 -0.04
N HIS A 10 -5.62 -8.27 -0.98
CA HIS A 10 -7.09 -8.16 -0.97
C HIS A 10 -7.64 -9.28 -1.86
N PHE A 11 -8.58 -10.07 -1.36
CA PHE A 11 -9.07 -11.29 -2.01
C PHE A 11 -10.30 -10.98 -2.87
N ALA A 12 -10.18 -10.98 -4.24
CA ALA A 12 -9.00 -11.39 -4.98
C ALA A 12 -8.82 -10.58 -6.28
N ALA A 13 -7.68 -10.84 -6.93
CA ALA A 13 -7.37 -10.28 -8.25
C ALA A 13 -7.37 -8.73 -8.31
N TYR A 14 -7.12 -8.04 -7.19
CA TYR A 14 -7.18 -6.59 -7.10
C TYR A 14 -6.12 -5.89 -7.96
N GLY A 15 -4.98 -6.54 -8.20
CA GLY A 15 -3.94 -6.04 -9.10
C GLY A 15 -4.24 -6.17 -10.61
N ALA A 16 -5.38 -6.78 -10.97
CA ALA A 16 -5.81 -6.98 -12.36
C ALA A 16 -6.81 -5.93 -12.85
N ALA A 17 -7.07 -4.90 -12.05
CA ALA A 17 -8.05 -3.86 -12.39
C ALA A 17 -7.73 -3.22 -13.74
N GLU A 18 -8.74 -3.09 -14.61
CA GLU A 18 -8.61 -2.56 -15.95
C GLU A 18 -8.07 -1.13 -15.95
N ALA A 19 -7.19 -0.85 -16.91
CA ALA A 19 -6.48 0.42 -17.07
C ALA A 19 -5.65 0.85 -15.83
N GLY A 20 -5.34 -0.07 -14.90
CA GLY A 20 -4.65 0.25 -13.65
C GLY A 20 -5.45 1.18 -12.73
N ARG A 21 -6.76 1.30 -12.95
CA ARG A 21 -7.63 2.15 -12.13
C ARG A 21 -8.09 1.39 -10.90
N ASP A 22 -7.79 1.96 -9.76
CA ASP A 22 -8.22 1.42 -8.48
C ASP A 22 -9.75 1.26 -8.42
N TYR A 23 -10.22 0.23 -7.73
CA TYR A 23 -11.63 -0.18 -7.63
C TYR A 23 -12.30 -0.67 -8.92
N ASN A 24 -11.61 -0.65 -10.05
CA ASN A 24 -12.22 -1.00 -11.34
C ASN A 24 -12.38 -2.52 -11.51
N THR A 25 -13.12 -2.91 -12.54
CA THR A 25 -13.38 -4.31 -12.92
C THR A 25 -12.09 -5.06 -13.25
N SER A 26 -12.04 -6.33 -12.88
CA SER A 26 -11.02 -7.29 -13.30
C SER A 26 -11.67 -8.35 -14.19
N GLU A 27 -11.58 -8.19 -15.52
CA GLU A 27 -12.06 -9.17 -16.47
C GLU A 27 -11.00 -10.24 -16.75
N LEU A 28 -11.22 -11.43 -16.25
CA LEU A 28 -10.26 -12.52 -16.30
C LEU A 28 -10.94 -13.83 -16.69
N SER A 29 -10.29 -14.60 -17.58
CA SER A 29 -10.71 -16.00 -17.74
C SER A 29 -10.49 -16.76 -16.42
N GLN A 30 -11.32 -17.75 -16.14
CA GLN A 30 -11.14 -18.60 -14.96
C GLN A 30 -9.75 -19.24 -14.93
N ASN A 31 -9.22 -19.62 -16.08
CA ASN A 31 -7.88 -20.18 -16.20
C ASN A 31 -6.80 -19.16 -15.76
N THR A 32 -6.89 -17.90 -16.21
CA THR A 32 -5.98 -16.84 -15.79
C THR A 32 -6.11 -16.58 -14.29
N LEU A 33 -7.33 -16.44 -13.81
CA LEU A 33 -7.61 -16.24 -12.39
C LEU A 33 -6.96 -17.33 -11.52
N MET A 34 -7.22 -18.58 -11.83
CA MET A 34 -6.75 -19.73 -11.03
C MET A 34 -5.25 -19.97 -11.11
N ASN A 35 -4.59 -19.68 -12.24
CA ASN A 35 -3.17 -19.97 -12.41
C ASN A 35 -2.24 -18.80 -12.04
N TYR A 36 -2.70 -17.56 -12.10
CA TYR A 36 -1.85 -16.39 -11.84
C TYR A 36 -2.21 -15.64 -10.56
N TYR A 37 -3.48 -15.48 -10.24
CA TYR A 37 -3.92 -14.66 -9.12
C TYR A 37 -4.22 -15.46 -7.86
N MET A 38 -4.73 -16.68 -7.98
CA MET A 38 -5.13 -17.49 -6.82
C MET A 38 -3.99 -18.19 -6.07
N PRO A 39 -2.86 -18.60 -6.70
CA PRO A 39 -1.83 -19.36 -6.01
C PRO A 39 -1.27 -18.71 -4.74
N PRO A 40 -0.99 -17.38 -4.67
CA PRO A 40 -0.52 -16.74 -3.46
C PRO A 40 -1.52 -16.82 -2.30
N TYR A 41 -2.81 -16.69 -2.61
CA TYR A 41 -3.88 -16.79 -1.59
C TYR A 41 -4.02 -18.21 -1.05
N LEU A 42 -3.93 -19.22 -1.92
CA LEU A 42 -3.93 -20.61 -1.50
C LEU A 42 -2.72 -20.91 -0.62
N ALA A 43 -1.53 -20.47 -1.00
CA ALA A 43 -0.32 -20.64 -0.20
C ALA A 43 -0.44 -19.94 1.17
N ALA A 44 -1.02 -18.74 1.24
CA ALA A 44 -1.28 -18.05 2.50
C ALA A 44 -2.26 -18.84 3.38
N LYS A 45 -3.32 -19.40 2.79
CA LYS A 45 -4.26 -20.28 3.50
C LYS A 45 -3.57 -21.54 4.03
N GLU A 46 -2.72 -22.19 3.24
CA GLU A 46 -1.95 -23.36 3.66
C GLU A 46 -0.93 -23.04 4.76
N ALA A 47 -0.37 -21.83 4.74
CA ALA A 47 0.48 -21.31 5.80
C ALA A 47 -0.28 -21.00 7.11
N GLY A 48 -1.61 -21.10 7.11
CA GLY A 48 -2.43 -20.93 8.31
C GLY A 48 -2.87 -19.50 8.59
N VAL A 49 -3.02 -18.64 7.55
CA VAL A 49 -3.60 -17.32 7.72
C VAL A 49 -4.99 -17.43 8.33
N ALA A 50 -5.29 -16.58 9.30
CA ALA A 50 -6.54 -16.68 10.06
C ALA A 50 -7.69 -15.87 9.48
N THR A 51 -7.39 -14.87 8.64
CA THR A 51 -8.41 -14.01 8.05
C THR A 51 -8.11 -13.68 6.60
N PHE A 52 -9.17 -13.42 5.83
CA PHE A 52 -9.08 -12.82 4.51
C PHE A 52 -9.86 -11.52 4.48
N MET A 53 -9.38 -10.56 3.70
CA MET A 53 -10.10 -9.33 3.41
C MET A 53 -10.56 -9.36 1.95
N ALA A 54 -11.87 -9.19 1.74
CA ALA A 54 -12.44 -9.10 0.40
C ALA A 54 -11.92 -7.85 -0.33
N SER A 55 -11.64 -7.95 -1.61
CA SER A 55 -11.23 -6.79 -2.43
C SER A 55 -12.44 -5.99 -2.92
N PHE A 56 -12.21 -4.74 -3.29
CA PHE A 56 -13.24 -3.85 -3.83
C PHE A 56 -13.67 -4.22 -5.25
N ASN A 57 -12.71 -4.63 -6.08
CA ASN A 57 -12.94 -4.84 -7.51
C ASN A 57 -13.96 -5.93 -7.82
N GLU A 58 -14.59 -5.78 -8.95
CA GLU A 58 -15.37 -6.84 -9.57
C GLU A 58 -14.46 -7.88 -10.22
N ILE A 59 -14.88 -9.14 -10.14
CA ILE A 59 -14.33 -10.22 -10.95
C ILE A 59 -15.43 -10.66 -11.92
N ASN A 60 -15.23 -10.37 -13.21
CA ASN A 60 -16.19 -10.72 -14.26
C ASN A 60 -17.61 -10.20 -13.94
N GLY A 61 -17.73 -8.95 -13.53
CA GLY A 61 -18.98 -8.25 -13.23
C GLY A 61 -19.60 -8.55 -11.87
N VAL A 62 -18.90 -9.29 -10.98
CA VAL A 62 -19.37 -9.56 -9.61
C VAL A 62 -18.38 -9.00 -8.61
N PRO A 63 -18.73 -7.97 -7.79
CA PRO A 63 -17.88 -7.48 -6.72
C PRO A 63 -17.42 -8.60 -5.80
N SER A 64 -16.14 -8.63 -5.44
CA SER A 64 -15.58 -9.72 -4.61
C SER A 64 -16.34 -9.87 -3.30
N THR A 65 -16.76 -8.78 -2.67
CA THR A 65 -17.58 -8.78 -1.44
C THR A 65 -18.93 -9.50 -1.61
N GLY A 66 -19.53 -9.46 -2.81
CA GLY A 66 -20.81 -10.14 -3.12
C GLY A 66 -20.64 -11.47 -3.83
N ASN A 67 -19.42 -11.95 -4.05
CA ASN A 67 -19.14 -13.10 -4.88
C ASN A 67 -19.18 -14.42 -4.08
N LYS A 68 -20.33 -15.07 -4.09
CA LYS A 68 -20.54 -16.34 -3.38
C LYS A 68 -19.60 -17.46 -3.85
N TRP A 69 -19.34 -17.54 -5.15
CA TRP A 69 -18.41 -18.53 -5.66
C TRP A 69 -17.01 -18.34 -5.04
N LEU A 70 -16.55 -17.10 -4.99
CA LEU A 70 -15.23 -16.78 -4.46
C LEU A 70 -15.16 -17.04 -2.95
N MET A 71 -16.10 -16.49 -2.17
CA MET A 71 -16.06 -16.47 -0.70
C MET A 71 -16.52 -17.79 -0.08
N THR A 72 -17.51 -18.45 -0.66
CA THR A 72 -18.08 -19.69 -0.10
C THR A 72 -17.57 -20.91 -0.84
N ASP A 73 -17.75 -20.98 -2.16
CA ASP A 73 -17.49 -22.22 -2.86
C ASP A 73 -15.99 -22.48 -2.97
N LEU A 74 -15.20 -21.54 -3.48
CA LEU A 74 -13.75 -21.69 -3.59
C LEU A 74 -13.06 -21.64 -2.22
N LEU A 75 -13.20 -20.51 -1.49
CA LEU A 75 -12.41 -20.28 -0.27
C LEU A 75 -12.76 -21.26 0.85
N ARG A 76 -14.05 -21.45 1.14
CA ARG A 76 -14.48 -22.27 2.28
C ARG A 76 -14.66 -23.75 1.94
N LYS A 77 -15.33 -24.08 0.82
CA LYS A 77 -15.59 -25.48 0.48
C LYS A 77 -14.38 -26.15 -0.16
N ASP A 78 -13.86 -25.60 -1.25
CA ASP A 78 -12.78 -26.24 -1.99
C ASP A 78 -11.44 -26.16 -1.25
N TRP A 79 -11.10 -24.97 -0.71
CA TRP A 79 -9.85 -24.79 0.03
C TRP A 79 -9.96 -25.15 1.51
N GLY A 80 -11.15 -25.27 2.06
CA GLY A 80 -11.38 -25.64 3.47
C GLY A 80 -10.95 -24.56 4.47
N PHE A 81 -11.02 -23.28 4.10
CA PHE A 81 -10.72 -22.18 5.01
C PHE A 81 -11.70 -22.11 6.19
N LYS A 82 -11.18 -21.98 7.41
CA LYS A 82 -11.96 -22.01 8.67
C LYS A 82 -12.05 -20.67 9.39
N GLY A 83 -11.19 -19.70 9.03
CA GLY A 83 -11.21 -18.38 9.64
C GLY A 83 -12.38 -17.51 9.17
N PHE A 84 -12.33 -16.22 9.45
CA PHE A 84 -13.36 -15.29 8.99
C PHE A 84 -12.90 -14.40 7.82
N VAL A 85 -13.88 -13.94 7.05
CA VAL A 85 -13.68 -12.98 5.96
C VAL A 85 -14.24 -11.63 6.40
N VAL A 86 -13.42 -10.60 6.35
CA VAL A 86 -13.80 -9.21 6.58
C VAL A 86 -13.88 -8.48 5.23
N THR A 87 -14.75 -7.49 5.12
CA THR A 87 -14.72 -6.58 3.96
C THR A 87 -13.50 -5.67 4.03
N ASP A 88 -13.16 -5.00 2.95
CA ASP A 88 -12.38 -3.79 3.02
C ASP A 88 -13.22 -2.63 3.57
N TYR A 89 -12.64 -1.45 3.76
CA TYR A 89 -13.28 -0.27 4.34
C TYR A 89 -14.53 0.12 3.54
N THR A 90 -15.71 0.07 4.17
CA THR A 90 -17.01 0.30 3.52
C THR A 90 -17.30 -0.60 2.29
N GLY A 91 -16.67 -1.76 2.16
CA GLY A 91 -16.76 -2.59 0.96
C GLY A 91 -18.16 -3.16 0.66
N ILE A 92 -19.09 -3.19 1.64
CA ILE A 92 -20.48 -3.53 1.37
C ILE A 92 -21.20 -2.37 0.70
N ASN A 93 -21.00 -1.13 1.18
CA ASN A 93 -21.62 0.06 0.61
C ASN A 93 -21.20 0.27 -0.86
N GLU A 94 -19.95 -0.01 -1.18
CA GLU A 94 -19.39 0.14 -2.53
C GLU A 94 -20.11 -0.70 -3.60
N MET A 95 -20.73 -1.82 -3.23
CA MET A 95 -21.50 -2.64 -4.17
C MET A 95 -22.69 -1.92 -4.79
N VAL A 96 -23.19 -0.86 -4.16
CA VAL A 96 -24.22 0.01 -4.74
C VAL A 96 -23.64 0.80 -5.92
N ALA A 97 -22.42 1.32 -5.80
CA ALA A 97 -21.73 2.03 -6.89
C ALA A 97 -21.42 1.10 -8.07
N HIS A 98 -21.12 -0.17 -7.81
CA HIS A 98 -20.99 -1.22 -8.84
C HIS A 98 -22.32 -1.60 -9.52
N SER A 99 -23.44 -1.05 -9.08
CA SER A 99 -24.77 -1.24 -9.68
C SER A 99 -25.29 -2.70 -9.68
N ILE A 100 -24.71 -3.58 -8.86
CA ILE A 100 -25.19 -4.96 -8.72
C ILE A 100 -26.36 -5.06 -7.74
N VAL A 101 -26.51 -4.08 -6.86
CA VAL A 101 -27.58 -3.94 -5.87
C VAL A 101 -28.11 -2.52 -5.89
N ARG A 102 -29.34 -2.30 -5.44
CA ARG A 102 -30.02 -1.01 -5.52
C ARG A 102 -29.78 -0.10 -4.31
N ASN A 103 -29.44 -0.68 -3.17
CA ASN A 103 -29.29 0.04 -1.91
C ASN A 103 -28.46 -0.78 -0.90
N ASP A 104 -28.09 -0.15 0.19
CA ASP A 104 -27.28 -0.72 1.25
C ASP A 104 -27.85 -1.99 1.88
N LYS A 105 -29.18 -2.08 2.05
CA LYS A 105 -29.82 -3.27 2.59
C LYS A 105 -29.61 -4.48 1.70
N GLU A 106 -29.84 -4.33 0.39
CA GLU A 106 -29.59 -5.39 -0.59
C GLU A 106 -28.10 -5.75 -0.67
N ALA A 107 -27.21 -4.77 -0.52
CA ALA A 107 -25.76 -5.00 -0.45
C ALA A 107 -25.42 -5.88 0.77
N GLY A 108 -25.95 -5.58 1.94
CA GLY A 108 -25.77 -6.39 3.14
C GLY A 108 -26.30 -7.83 3.00
N GLU A 109 -27.47 -7.99 2.38
CA GLU A 109 -28.04 -9.30 2.08
C GLU A 109 -27.16 -10.13 1.14
N LEU A 110 -26.65 -9.50 0.07
CA LEU A 110 -25.75 -10.13 -0.88
C LEU A 110 -24.44 -10.57 -0.21
N ALA A 111 -23.79 -9.67 0.55
CA ALA A 111 -22.54 -9.95 1.24
C ALA A 111 -22.67 -11.09 2.27
N ALA A 112 -23.71 -11.06 3.11
CA ALA A 112 -23.96 -12.10 4.11
C ALA A 112 -24.19 -13.45 3.45
N ASN A 113 -24.95 -13.50 2.36
CA ASN A 113 -25.23 -14.72 1.58
C ASN A 113 -24.01 -15.17 0.76
N ALA A 114 -23.10 -14.28 0.40
CA ALA A 114 -21.85 -14.63 -0.23
C ALA A 114 -20.83 -15.27 0.73
N GLY A 115 -20.94 -15.02 2.03
CA GLY A 115 -20.05 -15.59 3.03
C GLY A 115 -19.11 -14.62 3.72
N ILE A 116 -19.39 -13.32 3.65
CA ILE A 116 -18.71 -12.28 4.42
C ILE A 116 -19.16 -12.36 5.88
N ASP A 117 -18.20 -12.39 6.81
CA ASP A 117 -18.47 -12.52 8.23
C ASP A 117 -18.47 -11.19 8.98
N MET A 118 -17.65 -10.23 8.55
CA MET A 118 -17.46 -8.95 9.23
C MET A 118 -17.54 -7.78 8.24
N ASP A 119 -18.36 -6.79 8.58
CA ASP A 119 -18.47 -5.52 7.87
C ASP A 119 -17.50 -4.51 8.48
N MET A 120 -16.52 -4.06 7.69
CA MET A 120 -15.54 -3.06 8.14
C MET A 120 -16.12 -1.66 7.96
N THR A 121 -16.43 -1.01 9.06
CA THR A 121 -16.91 0.39 9.20
C THR A 121 -18.19 0.76 8.46
N GLY A 122 -18.67 -0.05 7.52
CA GLY A 122 -19.87 0.22 6.73
C GLY A 122 -21.15 0.38 7.54
N GLY A 123 -21.25 -0.34 8.67
CA GLY A 123 -22.42 -0.31 9.54
C GLY A 123 -23.67 -0.99 8.96
N ILE A 124 -23.54 -1.61 7.80
CA ILE A 124 -24.65 -2.23 7.06
C ILE A 124 -25.21 -3.43 7.80
N TYR A 125 -24.35 -4.29 8.32
CA TYR A 125 -24.78 -5.47 9.07
C TYR A 125 -25.55 -5.09 10.34
N SER A 126 -25.08 -4.12 11.11
CA SER A 126 -25.75 -3.67 12.32
C SER A 126 -27.09 -2.99 12.04
N GLN A 127 -27.23 -2.35 10.89
CA GLN A 127 -28.43 -1.58 10.53
C GLN A 127 -29.52 -2.47 9.92
N TYR A 128 -29.19 -3.44 9.08
CA TYR A 128 -30.17 -4.11 8.24
C TYR A 128 -30.33 -5.61 8.46
N LEU A 129 -29.31 -6.35 8.98
CA LEU A 129 -29.39 -7.82 9.00
C LEU A 129 -30.53 -8.37 9.87
N VAL A 130 -30.87 -7.73 10.97
CA VAL A 130 -32.01 -8.16 11.81
C VAL A 130 -33.31 -8.18 11.02
N GLN A 131 -33.54 -7.14 10.21
CA GLN A 131 -34.71 -7.07 9.36
C GLN A 131 -34.64 -8.10 8.22
N SER A 132 -33.50 -8.24 7.58
CA SER A 132 -33.28 -9.16 6.47
C SER A 132 -33.48 -10.64 6.86
N VAL A 133 -33.09 -11.00 8.09
CA VAL A 133 -33.39 -12.33 8.65
C VAL A 133 -34.90 -12.51 8.86
N LYS A 134 -35.60 -11.53 9.45
CA LYS A 134 -37.07 -11.58 9.63
C LYS A 134 -37.83 -11.69 8.30
N GLU A 135 -37.31 -11.12 7.26
CA GLU A 135 -37.86 -11.16 5.89
C GLU A 135 -37.45 -12.45 5.14
N GLY A 136 -36.63 -13.31 5.73
CA GLY A 136 -36.14 -14.54 5.08
C GLY A 136 -35.15 -14.30 3.94
N LYS A 137 -34.54 -13.12 3.87
CA LYS A 137 -33.55 -12.74 2.84
C LYS A 137 -32.14 -13.22 3.18
N VAL A 138 -31.83 -13.34 4.47
CA VAL A 138 -30.60 -13.91 5.01
C VAL A 138 -31.00 -14.99 6.01
N SER A 139 -30.35 -16.14 5.97
CA SER A 139 -30.62 -17.21 6.93
C SER A 139 -29.95 -16.94 8.28
N GLU A 140 -30.56 -17.37 9.36
CA GLU A 140 -29.97 -17.34 10.71
C GLU A 140 -28.66 -18.15 10.74
N GLU A 141 -28.60 -19.26 10.00
CA GLU A 141 -27.39 -20.09 9.86
C GLU A 141 -26.18 -19.29 9.32
N ASN A 142 -26.41 -18.37 8.37
CA ASN A 142 -25.33 -17.51 7.87
C ASN A 142 -24.80 -16.54 8.94
N ILE A 143 -25.69 -16.03 9.79
CA ILE A 143 -25.32 -15.17 10.91
C ILE A 143 -24.55 -15.97 11.97
N ASP A 144 -25.06 -17.14 12.35
CA ASP A 144 -24.44 -18.02 13.34
C ASP A 144 -23.03 -18.45 12.88
N ARG A 145 -22.87 -18.80 11.62
CA ARG A 145 -21.57 -19.12 11.04
C ARG A 145 -20.59 -17.93 11.15
N ALA A 146 -21.04 -16.75 10.77
CA ALA A 146 -20.21 -15.53 10.81
C ALA A 146 -19.77 -15.21 12.24
N VAL A 147 -20.70 -15.24 13.17
CA VAL A 147 -20.43 -15.00 14.60
C VAL A 147 -19.49 -16.06 15.16
N ALA A 148 -19.75 -17.33 14.87
CA ALA A 148 -18.91 -18.44 15.34
C ALA A 148 -17.47 -18.31 14.85
N SER A 149 -17.25 -17.97 13.56
CA SER A 149 -15.91 -17.77 12.99
C SER A 149 -15.13 -16.67 13.70
N ILE A 150 -15.78 -15.54 14.01
CA ILE A 150 -15.16 -14.43 14.73
C ILE A 150 -14.87 -14.78 16.20
N LEU A 151 -15.81 -15.43 16.88
CA LEU A 151 -15.65 -15.85 18.26
C LEU A 151 -14.54 -16.87 18.41
N GLU A 152 -14.44 -17.85 17.50
CA GLU A 152 -13.37 -18.84 17.49
C GLU A 152 -12.00 -18.15 17.43
N MET A 153 -11.81 -17.16 16.57
CA MET A 153 -10.54 -16.41 16.50
C MET A 153 -10.26 -15.65 17.79
N LYS A 154 -11.25 -15.06 18.43
CA LYS A 154 -11.09 -14.40 19.74
C LYS A 154 -10.69 -15.42 20.83
N PHE A 155 -11.25 -16.62 20.79
CA PHE A 155 -10.85 -17.71 21.68
C PHE A 155 -9.40 -18.14 21.47
N LEU A 156 -9.02 -18.37 20.22
CA LEU A 156 -7.64 -18.74 19.88
C LEU A 156 -6.62 -17.70 20.30
N LEU A 157 -6.99 -16.43 20.28
CA LEU A 157 -6.16 -15.34 20.78
C LEU A 157 -6.16 -15.24 22.30
N GLY A 158 -7.06 -15.93 23.03
CA GLY A 158 -7.18 -15.85 24.49
C GLY A 158 -7.78 -14.52 24.98
N LEU A 159 -8.54 -13.82 24.16
CA LEU A 159 -9.10 -12.50 24.49
C LEU A 159 -10.26 -12.58 25.50
N PHE A 160 -10.84 -13.77 25.72
CA PHE A 160 -11.84 -14.00 26.74
C PHE A 160 -11.22 -14.18 28.12
N ASP A 161 -9.95 -14.65 28.18
CA ASP A 161 -9.22 -14.79 29.44
C ASP A 161 -8.57 -13.47 29.85
N ASP A 162 -7.97 -12.77 28.88
CA ASP A 162 -7.34 -11.47 29.07
C ASP A 162 -7.44 -10.64 27.76
N PRO A 163 -8.38 -9.70 27.66
CA PRO A 163 -8.58 -8.88 26.46
C PRO A 163 -7.41 -7.91 26.20
N TYR A 164 -6.56 -7.66 27.18
CA TYR A 164 -5.44 -6.72 27.09
C TYR A 164 -4.08 -7.41 26.96
N ARG A 165 -4.02 -8.74 26.90
CA ARG A 165 -2.79 -9.53 26.91
C ARG A 165 -1.74 -9.14 25.85
N TYR A 166 -2.14 -8.49 24.79
CA TYR A 166 -1.25 -8.04 23.72
C TYR A 166 -0.85 -6.57 23.83
N LEU A 167 -1.39 -5.83 24.78
CA LEU A 167 -1.04 -4.44 25.04
C LEU A 167 0.12 -4.34 26.00
N ASP A 168 1.20 -3.69 25.59
CA ASP A 168 2.39 -3.50 26.38
C ASP A 168 3.15 -2.25 25.88
N ASN A 169 2.96 -1.14 26.58
CA ASN A 169 3.54 0.14 26.22
C ASN A 169 5.09 0.13 26.30
N GLU A 170 5.67 -0.64 27.20
CA GLU A 170 7.12 -0.75 27.30
C GLU A 170 7.70 -1.58 26.16
N ARG A 171 7.01 -2.65 25.77
CA ARG A 171 7.38 -3.42 24.58
C ARG A 171 7.29 -2.55 23.31
N GLU A 172 6.25 -1.74 23.17
CA GLU A 172 6.10 -0.80 22.05
C GLU A 172 7.28 0.15 21.97
N LYS A 173 7.57 0.90 23.04
CA LYS A 173 8.71 1.84 23.12
C LYS A 173 10.05 1.18 22.83
N ASN A 174 10.24 -0.05 23.31
CA ASN A 174 11.48 -0.79 23.13
C ASN A 174 11.57 -1.56 21.80
N THR A 175 10.52 -1.50 20.95
CA THR A 175 10.47 -2.23 19.68
C THR A 175 10.44 -1.31 18.47
N ILE A 176 9.67 -0.22 18.54
CA ILE A 176 9.59 0.75 17.44
C ILE A 176 10.97 1.40 17.25
N MET A 177 11.37 1.59 15.99
CA MET A 177 12.64 2.22 15.58
C MET A 177 13.91 1.60 16.16
N LYS A 178 13.89 0.30 16.48
CA LYS A 178 15.12 -0.40 16.88
C LYS A 178 16.22 -0.28 15.83
N PRO A 179 17.51 -0.16 16.24
CA PRO A 179 18.62 -0.04 15.31
C PRO A 179 18.68 -1.14 14.27
N GLU A 180 18.37 -2.38 14.64
CA GLU A 180 18.32 -3.52 13.71
C GLU A 180 17.22 -3.37 12.65
N PHE A 181 16.06 -2.80 12.99
CA PHE A 181 14.98 -2.56 12.03
C PHE A 181 15.30 -1.41 11.08
N LEU A 182 15.96 -0.37 11.58
CA LEU A 182 16.44 0.74 10.74
C LEU A 182 17.51 0.25 9.75
N GLN A 183 18.41 -0.63 10.21
CA GLN A 183 19.42 -1.22 9.33
C GLN A 183 18.78 -2.11 8.25
N GLU A 184 17.79 -2.94 8.60
CA GLU A 184 17.07 -3.77 7.64
C GLU A 184 16.31 -2.91 6.62
N ALA A 185 15.64 -1.86 7.07
CA ALA A 185 14.95 -0.90 6.19
C ALA A 185 15.93 -0.26 5.19
N ARG A 186 17.11 0.17 5.68
CA ARG A 186 18.18 0.71 4.84
C ARG A 186 18.68 -0.28 3.80
N GLU A 187 18.94 -1.53 4.21
CA GLU A 187 19.43 -2.56 3.29
C GLU A 187 18.38 -2.93 2.24
N THR A 188 17.12 -3.04 2.64
CA THR A 188 16.00 -3.30 1.74
C THR A 188 15.84 -2.17 0.73
N SER A 189 15.88 -0.93 1.20
CA SER A 189 15.85 0.25 0.33
C SER A 189 17.03 0.27 -0.65
N ALA A 190 18.24 -0.01 -0.20
CA ALA A 190 19.41 -0.06 -1.07
C ALA A 190 19.30 -1.15 -2.14
N ARG A 191 18.70 -2.30 -1.83
CA ARG A 191 18.46 -3.39 -2.80
C ARG A 191 17.36 -3.07 -3.80
N SER A 192 16.46 -2.13 -3.50
CA SER A 192 15.40 -1.71 -4.43
C SER A 192 15.86 -0.71 -5.49
N ILE A 193 17.03 -0.07 -5.29
CA ILE A 193 17.57 0.92 -6.20
C ILE A 193 18.10 0.23 -7.47
N VAL A 194 17.62 0.70 -8.63
CA VAL A 194 18.08 0.19 -9.95
C VAL A 194 19.07 1.17 -10.57
N LEU A 195 20.29 0.72 -10.80
CA LEU A 195 21.32 1.50 -11.50
C LEU A 195 21.14 1.34 -13.02
N LEU A 196 20.44 2.28 -13.66
CA LEU A 196 20.13 2.21 -15.09
C LEU A 196 21.34 2.49 -15.98
N LYS A 197 22.27 3.33 -15.52
CA LYS A 197 23.46 3.74 -16.30
C LYS A 197 24.60 4.14 -15.37
N ASN A 198 25.81 3.69 -15.65
CA ASN A 198 27.02 4.05 -14.91
C ASN A 198 28.26 4.03 -15.83
N ASP A 199 28.26 4.91 -16.82
CA ASP A 199 29.37 4.99 -17.80
C ASP A 199 30.66 5.42 -17.10
N ASN A 200 31.77 4.83 -17.50
CA ASN A 200 33.10 5.11 -16.96
C ASN A 200 33.22 4.92 -15.44
N ASN A 201 32.40 4.09 -14.82
CA ASN A 201 32.35 3.90 -13.35
C ASN A 201 32.23 5.21 -12.58
N PHE A 202 31.33 6.08 -13.03
CA PHE A 202 31.09 7.38 -12.41
C PHE A 202 30.67 7.25 -10.94
N PHE A 203 29.82 6.29 -10.64
CA PHE A 203 29.47 5.91 -9.27
C PHE A 203 30.29 4.69 -8.80
N PRO A 204 30.64 4.61 -7.51
CA PRO A 204 30.40 5.62 -6.45
C PRO A 204 31.32 6.84 -6.57
N ILE A 205 30.88 8.00 -6.09
CA ILE A 205 31.69 9.20 -5.98
C ILE A 205 32.85 8.92 -5.04
N SER A 206 34.11 9.16 -5.50
CA SER A 206 35.31 8.92 -4.70
C SER A 206 35.39 9.84 -3.50
N LYS A 207 35.67 9.29 -2.33
CA LYS A 207 35.90 10.03 -1.08
C LYS A 207 37.24 10.74 -1.01
N ASP A 208 38.20 10.33 -1.84
CA ASP A 208 39.57 10.82 -1.81
C ASP A 208 39.78 12.08 -2.65
N LYS A 209 38.78 12.45 -3.45
CA LYS A 209 38.84 13.60 -4.35
C LYS A 209 38.34 14.86 -3.65
N ASN A 210 38.97 15.98 -3.94
CA ASN A 210 38.46 17.31 -3.55
C ASN A 210 37.49 17.78 -4.64
N ILE A 211 36.22 17.56 -4.43
CA ILE A 211 35.15 17.85 -5.39
C ILE A 211 33.95 18.53 -4.71
N THR A 212 33.30 19.38 -5.48
CA THR A 212 32.03 19.98 -5.10
C THR A 212 30.90 19.31 -5.87
N VAL A 213 29.89 18.83 -5.16
CA VAL A 213 28.69 18.20 -5.72
C VAL A 213 27.49 19.11 -5.51
N ALA A 214 26.85 19.54 -6.57
CA ALA A 214 25.57 20.25 -6.50
C ALA A 214 24.44 19.23 -6.39
N LEU A 215 23.64 19.34 -5.34
CA LEU A 215 22.42 18.61 -5.15
C LEU A 215 21.26 19.50 -5.59
N ILE A 216 20.59 19.14 -6.67
CA ILE A 216 19.53 19.97 -7.26
C ILE A 216 18.25 19.15 -7.36
N GLY A 217 17.15 19.78 -7.02
CA GLY A 217 15.82 19.21 -7.17
C GLY A 217 15.00 19.19 -5.88
N PRO A 218 13.69 19.06 -6.02
CA PRO A 218 12.74 19.10 -4.89
C PRO A 218 12.92 17.92 -3.92
N MET A 219 13.41 16.76 -4.41
CA MET A 219 13.57 15.57 -3.57
C MET A 219 14.86 15.54 -2.74
N VAL A 220 15.75 16.54 -2.91
CA VAL A 220 17.06 16.54 -2.20
C VAL A 220 16.90 16.61 -0.69
N LYS A 221 16.00 17.47 -0.21
CA LYS A 221 15.72 17.66 1.22
C LYS A 221 14.34 17.14 1.63
N ASP A 222 13.67 16.45 0.71
CA ASP A 222 12.35 15.91 0.98
C ASP A 222 12.43 14.79 2.01
N LYS A 223 11.46 14.78 2.93
CA LYS A 223 11.22 13.73 3.92
C LYS A 223 9.81 13.16 3.83
N ILE A 224 8.91 13.92 3.22
CA ILE A 224 7.47 13.62 3.22
C ILE A 224 7.15 12.55 2.18
N ASN A 225 7.69 12.72 0.96
CA ASN A 225 7.35 11.86 -0.16
C ASN A 225 8.04 10.48 -0.14
N GLN A 226 9.14 10.34 0.63
CA GLN A 226 9.92 9.10 0.67
C GLN A 226 9.12 7.88 1.15
N ASN A 227 8.16 8.07 2.03
CA ASN A 227 7.35 6.98 2.59
C ASN A 227 6.15 6.61 1.72
N GLY A 228 5.84 7.41 0.70
CA GLY A 228 4.66 7.21 -0.15
C GLY A 228 3.35 7.47 0.58
N GLU A 229 2.23 7.18 -0.08
CA GLU A 229 0.90 7.38 0.49
C GLU A 229 0.60 6.38 1.63
N TRP A 230 1.03 5.14 1.48
CA TRP A 230 0.74 4.03 2.41
C TRP A 230 1.60 4.02 3.68
N ALA A 231 2.18 5.17 4.06
CA ALA A 231 3.01 5.29 5.25
C ALA A 231 2.27 5.01 6.58
N GLY A 232 0.96 4.99 6.57
CA GLY A 232 0.14 4.78 7.77
C GLY A 232 0.40 5.86 8.82
N ARG A 233 0.79 5.45 10.02
CA ARG A 233 1.14 6.35 11.14
C ARG A 233 2.63 6.64 11.27
N GLY A 234 3.42 6.38 10.24
CA GLY A 234 4.85 6.70 10.25
C GLY A 234 5.07 8.21 10.35
N GLU A 235 6.01 8.60 11.22
CA GLU A 235 6.43 10.01 11.35
C GLU A 235 7.36 10.33 10.16
N ARG A 236 6.84 11.04 9.18
CA ARG A 236 7.56 11.31 7.93
C ARG A 236 8.83 12.11 8.13
N GLU A 237 8.86 12.98 9.14
CA GLU A 237 10.01 13.80 9.52
C GLU A 237 11.20 12.98 10.06
N GLU A 238 10.96 11.73 10.50
CA GLU A 238 12.03 10.80 10.91
C GLU A 238 12.80 10.21 9.72
N SER A 239 12.28 10.36 8.50
CA SER A 239 12.98 9.94 7.29
C SER A 239 14.27 10.73 7.09
N ILE A 240 15.32 10.06 6.62
CA ILE A 240 16.60 10.68 6.30
C ILE A 240 16.56 11.17 4.85
N SER A 241 16.66 12.48 4.63
CA SER A 241 16.71 13.05 3.30
C SER A 241 17.99 12.66 2.54
N LEU A 242 17.97 12.73 1.22
CA LEU A 242 19.18 12.52 0.40
C LEU A 242 20.32 13.46 0.82
N PHE A 243 20.01 14.73 1.15
CA PHE A 243 20.99 15.70 1.62
C PHE A 243 21.66 15.25 2.92
N GLU A 244 20.86 14.83 3.90
CA GLU A 244 21.36 14.36 5.20
C GLU A 244 22.21 13.10 5.04
N GLY A 245 21.70 12.11 4.32
CA GLY A 245 22.41 10.83 4.11
C GLY A 245 23.73 11.00 3.36
N LEU A 246 23.80 11.86 2.34
CA LEU A 246 25.06 12.15 1.64
C LEU A 246 26.03 12.94 2.52
N THR A 247 25.55 13.92 3.26
CA THR A 247 26.39 14.72 4.17
C THR A 247 27.01 13.83 5.25
N GLU A 248 26.24 12.92 5.83
CA GLU A 248 26.74 11.95 6.80
C GLU A 248 27.75 10.98 6.17
N LYS A 249 27.42 10.39 5.04
CA LYS A 249 28.27 9.41 4.34
C LYS A 249 29.65 9.94 3.96
N TYR A 250 29.73 11.24 3.63
CA TYR A 250 30.94 11.90 3.20
C TYR A 250 31.57 12.81 4.30
N ALA A 251 31.08 12.72 5.54
CA ALA A 251 31.67 13.45 6.64
C ALA A 251 33.17 13.10 6.81
N GLY A 252 33.99 14.11 7.07
CA GLY A 252 35.44 13.93 7.21
C GLY A 252 36.20 13.71 5.89
N THR A 253 35.55 13.84 4.74
CA THR A 253 36.19 13.81 3.39
C THR A 253 36.32 15.21 2.82
N ASN A 254 36.97 15.32 1.64
CA ASN A 254 37.09 16.57 0.90
C ASN A 254 35.90 16.83 -0.08
N VAL A 255 34.88 16.00 -0.06
CA VAL A 255 33.68 16.17 -0.87
C VAL A 255 32.77 17.23 -0.20
N LYS A 256 32.41 18.26 -0.95
CA LYS A 256 31.50 19.32 -0.51
C LYS A 256 30.17 19.24 -1.22
N PHE A 257 29.09 19.40 -0.48
CA PHE A 257 27.74 19.46 -1.05
C PHE A 257 27.24 20.91 -1.01
N ILE A 258 26.69 21.36 -2.14
CA ILE A 258 25.93 22.60 -2.26
C ILE A 258 24.55 22.27 -2.78
N TYR A 259 23.55 23.05 -2.43
CA TYR A 259 22.15 22.73 -2.71
C TYR A 259 21.41 23.89 -3.36
N ALA A 260 20.50 23.54 -4.26
CA ALA A 260 19.44 24.39 -4.76
C ALA A 260 18.21 23.55 -5.07
N GLU A 261 17.03 24.04 -4.74
CA GLU A 261 15.78 23.31 -4.98
C GLU A 261 15.43 23.25 -6.48
N GLY A 262 15.60 24.36 -7.20
CA GLY A 262 15.33 24.46 -8.63
C GLY A 262 13.87 24.61 -8.99
N CYS A 263 13.03 23.67 -8.60
CA CYS A 263 11.57 23.71 -8.77
C CYS A 263 10.90 23.01 -7.57
N ASP A 264 9.61 23.19 -7.41
CA ASP A 264 8.80 22.32 -6.53
C ASP A 264 8.11 21.19 -7.32
N LEU A 265 7.35 20.34 -6.62
CA LEU A 265 6.67 19.20 -7.23
C LEU A 265 5.31 19.53 -7.82
N LEU A 266 4.66 20.62 -7.37
CA LEU A 266 3.22 20.84 -7.55
C LEU A 266 2.90 21.99 -8.48
N THR A 267 3.86 22.91 -8.71
CA THR A 267 3.63 24.12 -9.49
C THR A 267 4.59 24.27 -10.67
N ASP A 268 4.18 25.07 -11.65
CA ASP A 268 5.00 25.46 -12.81
C ASP A 268 5.90 26.70 -12.50
N ASP A 269 6.29 26.90 -11.24
CA ASP A 269 7.12 28.01 -10.83
C ASP A 269 8.59 27.80 -11.20
N SER A 270 9.08 28.55 -12.16
CA SER A 270 10.47 28.56 -12.62
C SER A 270 11.38 29.58 -11.91
N SER A 271 10.88 30.29 -10.90
CA SER A 271 11.59 31.38 -10.22
C SER A 271 12.93 30.94 -9.62
N LYS A 272 13.05 29.67 -9.20
CA LYS A 272 14.25 29.07 -8.59
C LYS A 272 15.28 28.54 -9.60
N PHE A 273 14.99 28.54 -10.89
CA PHE A 273 15.90 28.01 -11.93
C PHE A 273 17.22 28.74 -11.99
N ALA A 274 17.21 30.08 -11.88
CA ALA A 274 18.44 30.90 -11.91
C ALA A 274 19.42 30.50 -10.79
N GLU A 275 18.92 30.23 -9.59
CA GLU A 275 19.70 29.75 -8.45
C GLU A 275 20.26 28.35 -8.70
N ALA A 276 19.44 27.44 -9.21
CA ALA A 276 19.86 26.07 -9.52
C ALA A 276 20.98 26.05 -10.57
N ILE A 277 20.84 26.84 -11.64
CA ILE A 277 21.88 26.97 -12.69
C ILE A 277 23.16 27.58 -12.11
N ALA A 278 23.05 28.61 -11.28
CA ALA A 278 24.22 29.21 -10.64
C ALA A 278 24.93 28.25 -9.68
N THR A 279 24.15 27.41 -8.98
CA THR A 279 24.66 26.36 -8.10
C THR A 279 25.36 25.26 -8.89
N ALA A 280 24.74 24.77 -9.97
CA ALA A 280 25.32 23.76 -10.86
C ALA A 280 26.68 24.21 -11.45
N ARG A 281 26.78 25.47 -11.87
CA ARG A 281 28.02 26.03 -12.44
C ARG A 281 29.21 26.12 -11.46
N ARG A 282 28.97 26.01 -10.17
CA ARG A 282 30.02 26.02 -9.13
C ARG A 282 30.44 24.61 -8.69
N ALA A 283 29.89 23.57 -9.29
CA ALA A 283 30.12 22.21 -8.91
C ALA A 283 30.86 21.42 -9.99
N ASP A 284 31.60 20.41 -9.58
CA ASP A 284 32.26 19.44 -10.45
C ASP A 284 31.27 18.35 -10.90
N ILE A 285 30.27 18.08 -10.08
CA ILE A 285 29.23 17.06 -10.30
C ILE A 285 27.87 17.65 -9.94
N VAL A 286 26.87 17.32 -10.75
CA VAL A 286 25.45 17.63 -10.44
C VAL A 286 24.70 16.34 -10.22
N LEU A 287 24.07 16.19 -9.06
CA LEU A 287 23.09 15.17 -8.76
C LEU A 287 21.69 15.81 -8.75
N ALA A 288 20.89 15.47 -9.76
CA ALA A 288 19.51 15.91 -9.83
C ALA A 288 18.61 14.88 -9.15
N ALA A 289 17.98 15.26 -8.05
CA ALA A 289 17.01 14.43 -7.33
C ALA A 289 15.60 14.86 -7.66
N MET A 290 14.99 14.14 -8.59
CA MET A 290 13.63 14.35 -9.09
C MET A 290 12.72 13.27 -8.57
N GLY A 291 11.44 13.55 -8.51
CA GLY A 291 10.45 12.61 -8.01
C GLY A 291 9.03 13.13 -8.16
N GLU A 292 8.12 12.47 -7.49
CA GLU A 292 6.69 12.73 -7.53
C GLU A 292 6.16 12.98 -6.12
N ASP A 293 5.07 13.71 -6.02
CA ASP A 293 4.32 13.87 -4.77
C ASP A 293 3.64 12.55 -4.39
N PHE A 294 3.63 12.23 -3.11
CA PHE A 294 3.10 10.96 -2.60
C PHE A 294 1.60 10.77 -2.86
N ASN A 295 0.84 11.85 -3.10
CA ASN A 295 -0.59 11.77 -3.42
C ASN A 295 -0.88 11.45 -4.89
N TRP A 296 0.15 11.38 -5.76
CA TRP A 296 -0.10 11.14 -7.20
C TRP A 296 -0.31 9.68 -7.56
N SER A 297 0.07 8.78 -6.69
CA SER A 297 -0.19 7.35 -6.83
C SER A 297 -0.54 6.76 -5.47
N GLY A 298 -1.45 5.80 -5.44
CA GLY A 298 -1.93 5.18 -4.22
C GLY A 298 -3.39 4.80 -4.35
N GLU A 299 -4.10 4.77 -3.23
CA GLU A 299 -5.52 4.40 -3.22
C GLU A 299 -6.37 5.44 -3.97
N ALA A 300 -7.28 4.95 -4.80
CA ALA A 300 -8.15 5.76 -5.66
C ALA A 300 -7.40 6.71 -6.62
N ALA A 301 -6.09 6.59 -6.73
CA ALA A 301 -5.24 7.41 -7.56
C ALA A 301 -4.61 6.59 -8.69
N CYS A 302 -4.67 7.11 -9.92
CA CYS A 302 -3.99 6.50 -11.07
C CYS A 302 -3.46 7.58 -12.01
N ARG A 303 -2.40 7.23 -12.74
CA ARG A 303 -1.82 8.10 -13.76
C ARG A 303 -1.81 7.41 -15.10
N THR A 304 -2.21 8.13 -16.13
CA THR A 304 -2.21 7.67 -17.53
C THR A 304 -0.95 8.09 -18.29
N ASP A 305 -0.10 8.92 -17.69
CA ASP A 305 1.16 9.39 -18.26
C ASP A 305 2.33 9.07 -17.31
N LEU A 306 3.39 8.48 -17.83
CA LEU A 306 4.62 8.15 -17.09
C LEU A 306 5.59 9.33 -16.97
N LYS A 307 5.26 10.47 -17.56
CA LYS A 307 6.11 11.67 -17.47
C LYS A 307 6.02 12.29 -16.08
N LEU A 308 7.14 12.80 -15.61
CA LEU A 308 7.17 13.73 -14.48
C LEU A 308 6.41 15.02 -14.86
N LEU A 309 5.83 15.73 -13.89
CA LEU A 309 5.12 16.96 -14.19
C LEU A 309 6.04 18.05 -14.74
N SER A 310 5.45 18.96 -15.48
CA SER A 310 6.01 19.80 -16.55
C SER A 310 7.39 20.40 -16.36
N LEU A 311 7.73 21.00 -15.23
CA LEU A 311 9.05 21.64 -15.05
C LEU A 311 10.20 20.67 -14.81
N ILE A 312 9.93 19.47 -14.35
CA ILE A 312 10.94 18.42 -14.17
C ILE A 312 11.42 17.89 -15.53
N HIS A 313 10.60 17.99 -16.59
CA HIS A 313 10.98 17.66 -17.95
C HIS A 313 11.92 18.66 -18.64
N ILE A 314 11.90 19.92 -18.21
CA ILE A 314 12.72 20.99 -18.83
C ILE A 314 14.20 20.83 -18.51
N SER A 315 14.56 19.94 -17.60
CA SER A 315 15.96 19.65 -17.27
C SER A 315 16.66 18.68 -18.23
N GLU A 316 16.01 18.20 -19.28
CA GLU A 316 16.75 17.47 -20.33
C GLU A 316 17.84 18.38 -20.91
N PRO A 317 19.10 18.01 -20.81
CA PRO A 317 20.15 18.76 -21.48
C PRO A 317 19.82 18.76 -22.97
N THR A 318 19.63 19.95 -23.54
CA THR A 318 19.64 20.09 -24.99
C THR A 318 20.88 19.37 -25.49
N ARG A 319 20.66 18.24 -26.17
CA ARG A 319 21.77 17.51 -26.81
C ARG A 319 22.49 18.50 -27.74
N PRO A 320 23.82 18.60 -27.66
CA PRO A 320 24.57 19.35 -28.64
C PRO A 320 24.41 18.77 -30.03
#